data_05406c0356eb1344e407ee88c611e8a5
#
_entry.id   05406c0356eb1344e407ee88c611e8a5
#
_cell.length_a   1.000
_cell.length_b   1.000
_cell.length_c   1.000
_cell.angle_alpha   90.00
_cell.angle_beta   90.00
_cell.angle_gamma   90.00
#
_symmetry.space_group_name_H-M   'P 1'
#
loop_
_entity.id
_entity.type
_entity.pdbx_description
1 polymer ?
#
loop_
_entity_poly.entity_id
_entity_poly.type
_entity_poly.pdbx_seq_one_letter_code
_entity_poly.pdbx_strand_id
1 'polypeptide(L)'
;MTNTATPTKTPGNLGDARGRTSSDDTEIEEQLSDLRAWLGKNWDADLTVGEWWELLGVAGWSAPNLPQSAYGKAMARSDAVLVAQEITKFGALGAPAGLGLLLAAPTIATHGTQEQIDLYVRDIVTGKKAWCQLFSEPQAGSDLAGLQTRAVRDGDEWIINGQKVWTSGGQYADLGMLLARTDPEVPKHVGISYFAFEMLQEGVDVRPLREMTGRALFNEVFLTDARVPDSALIGGVNNGWAAANTTLMNERAGLGSGGGNAAGGDSAQPGTVMGALGKRVGDFITSGGAPNGRRGAATKSGAGDGAAAKASSEDAESTGGLMAIMRGGAGMLIRMAQNNGANKDAGVRQDLVRLCTLGELGRFNGLRVKAAKEQGRDIPGMPNVAKLSMSQIVRGTRDLGLRIAGPAGMLHAYNADEKAGLARLIGNPFVGGVTEMALFAQAPPIYGGTDQVQRNIIGERVLGLPKEPNNDRVTPFSELPKNA
;
A
#
# COMPACT_ATOMS: atom_id res chain seq x y z
N MET A 1 14.24 3.40 52.22
CA MET A 1 12.89 3.31 51.69
C MET A 1 13.04 2.88 50.25
N THR A 2 12.72 1.63 49.99
CA THR A 2 12.97 0.89 48.75
C THR A 2 11.89 1.21 47.74
N ASN A 3 12.29 1.78 46.59
CA ASN A 3 11.41 2.13 45.49
C ASN A 3 11.33 0.93 44.55
N THR A 4 10.24 0.18 44.60
CA THR A 4 9.94 -0.94 43.69
C THR A 4 9.27 -0.40 42.43
N ALA A 5 10.04 -0.26 41.37
CA ALA A 5 9.52 0.03 40.03
C ALA A 5 8.88 -1.24 39.45
N THR A 6 7.60 -1.19 39.16
CA THR A 6 6.84 -2.21 38.43
C THR A 6 7.32 -2.27 36.99
N PRO A 7 7.64 -3.44 36.42
CA PRO A 7 8.02 -3.51 35.00
C PRO A 7 6.80 -3.37 34.14
N THR A 8 6.81 -2.34 33.28
CA THR A 8 5.86 -2.18 32.16
C THR A 8 6.04 -3.34 31.19
N LYS A 9 5.00 -4.14 30.99
CA LYS A 9 4.93 -5.17 29.96
C LYS A 9 5.07 -4.51 28.57
N THR A 10 6.16 -4.83 27.90
CA THR A 10 6.34 -4.55 26.47
C THR A 10 5.25 -5.29 25.70
N PRO A 11 4.58 -4.65 24.71
CA PRO A 11 3.61 -5.34 23.87
C PRO A 11 4.28 -6.53 23.16
N GLY A 12 3.63 -7.68 23.22
CA GLY A 12 4.14 -8.94 22.70
C GLY A 12 4.54 -8.84 21.22
N ASN A 13 5.69 -9.40 20.96
CA ASN A 13 6.32 -9.53 19.65
C ASN A 13 5.38 -10.34 18.71
N LEU A 14 4.80 -9.69 17.70
CA LEU A 14 4.04 -10.35 16.67
C LEU A 14 5.01 -11.08 15.72
N GLY A 15 5.12 -12.39 15.88
CA GLY A 15 5.77 -13.29 14.94
C GLY A 15 7.19 -13.67 15.34
N ASP A 16 7.27 -14.78 16.04
CA ASP A 16 8.48 -15.53 16.29
C ASP A 16 9.13 -15.94 14.96
N ALA A 17 10.21 -15.28 14.57
CA ALA A 17 10.97 -15.61 13.37
C ALA A 17 11.93 -16.77 13.71
N ARG A 18 11.39 -17.98 13.92
CA ARG A 18 12.20 -19.21 13.90
C ARG A 18 12.66 -19.46 12.48
N GLY A 19 13.93 -19.84 12.31
CA GLY A 19 14.41 -20.37 11.04
C GLY A 19 13.56 -21.58 10.64
N ARG A 20 13.20 -21.68 9.36
CA ARG A 20 12.42 -22.82 8.85
C ARG A 20 13.16 -24.12 9.16
N THR A 21 12.46 -25.01 9.83
CA THR A 21 12.89 -26.40 10.04
C THR A 21 12.24 -27.28 8.97
N SER A 22 12.69 -28.51 8.82
CA SER A 22 12.02 -29.47 7.93
C SER A 22 10.56 -29.71 8.32
N SER A 23 10.18 -29.50 9.56
CA SER A 23 8.79 -29.54 10.04
C SER A 23 7.98 -28.35 9.51
N ASP A 24 8.57 -27.15 9.43
CA ASP A 24 7.89 -25.97 8.92
C ASP A 24 7.62 -26.07 7.40
N ASP A 25 8.54 -26.69 6.65
CA ASP A 25 8.34 -26.98 5.22
C ASP A 25 7.27 -28.02 4.97
N THR A 26 7.10 -28.99 5.87
CA THR A 26 6.03 -29.98 5.81
C THR A 26 4.67 -29.33 6.11
N GLU A 27 4.61 -28.49 7.15
CA GLU A 27 3.38 -27.79 7.55
C GLU A 27 2.86 -26.87 6.44
N ILE A 28 3.73 -26.09 5.79
CA ILE A 28 3.30 -25.22 4.68
C ILE A 28 2.84 -26.03 3.47
N GLU A 29 3.47 -27.16 3.14
CA GLU A 29 3.02 -28.00 2.03
C GLU A 29 1.67 -28.64 2.32
N GLU A 30 1.38 -29.04 3.56
CA GLU A 30 0.06 -29.50 3.99
C GLU A 30 -0.98 -28.39 3.80
N GLN A 31 -0.69 -27.17 4.26
CA GLN A 31 -1.58 -26.02 4.09
C GLN A 31 -1.82 -25.67 2.60
N LEU A 32 -0.80 -25.77 1.75
CA LEU A 32 -0.95 -25.56 0.31
C LEU A 32 -1.72 -26.69 -0.35
N SER A 33 -1.59 -27.93 0.15
CA SER A 33 -2.40 -29.08 -0.29
C SER A 33 -3.88 -28.87 0.04
N ASP A 34 -4.17 -28.39 1.26
CA ASP A 34 -5.52 -28.03 1.69
C ASP A 34 -6.11 -26.91 0.83
N LEU A 35 -5.30 -25.88 0.50
CA LEU A 35 -5.71 -24.82 -0.41
C LEU A 35 -6.07 -25.37 -1.80
N ARG A 36 -5.24 -26.27 -2.38
CA ARG A 36 -5.52 -26.85 -3.70
C ARG A 36 -6.82 -27.65 -3.70
N ALA A 37 -7.03 -28.45 -2.66
CA ALA A 37 -8.26 -29.23 -2.50
C ALA A 37 -9.48 -28.29 -2.34
N TRP A 38 -9.34 -27.22 -1.56
CA TRP A 38 -10.37 -26.21 -1.37
C TRP A 38 -10.69 -25.46 -2.68
N LEU A 39 -9.66 -25.04 -3.44
CA LEU A 39 -9.81 -24.41 -4.75
C LEU A 39 -10.54 -25.32 -5.74
N GLY A 40 -10.14 -26.61 -5.82
CA GLY A 40 -10.78 -27.59 -6.70
C GLY A 40 -12.28 -27.80 -6.42
N LYS A 41 -12.70 -27.53 -5.18
CA LYS A 41 -14.12 -27.69 -4.75
C LYS A 41 -14.94 -26.42 -4.94
N ASN A 42 -14.33 -25.23 -4.75
CA ASN A 42 -15.07 -23.97 -4.58
C ASN A 42 -14.88 -22.98 -5.74
N TRP A 43 -13.84 -23.19 -6.59
CA TRP A 43 -13.60 -22.32 -7.72
C TRP A 43 -14.53 -22.60 -8.88
N ASP A 44 -15.23 -21.55 -9.34
CA ASP A 44 -16.01 -21.57 -10.56
C ASP A 44 -15.89 -20.20 -11.25
N ALA A 45 -15.54 -20.20 -12.54
CA ALA A 45 -15.39 -18.99 -13.34
C ALA A 45 -16.73 -18.25 -13.60
N ASP A 46 -17.85 -18.89 -13.33
CA ASP A 46 -19.18 -18.30 -13.48
C ASP A 46 -19.66 -17.57 -12.24
N LEU A 47 -19.01 -17.75 -11.09
CA LEU A 47 -19.25 -16.96 -9.89
C LEU A 47 -19.07 -15.47 -10.16
N THR A 48 -19.79 -14.62 -9.44
CA THR A 48 -19.46 -13.20 -9.35
C THR A 48 -18.20 -13.00 -8.48
N VAL A 49 -17.52 -11.90 -8.65
CA VAL A 49 -16.37 -11.53 -7.83
C VAL A 49 -16.76 -11.49 -6.34
N GLY A 50 -17.96 -10.97 -6.02
CA GLY A 50 -18.45 -10.90 -4.64
C GLY A 50 -18.68 -12.29 -4.03
N GLU A 51 -19.30 -13.23 -4.77
CA GLU A 51 -19.48 -14.61 -4.32
C GLU A 51 -18.14 -15.32 -4.12
N TRP A 52 -17.21 -15.17 -5.07
CA TRP A 52 -15.88 -15.75 -4.96
C TRP A 52 -15.10 -15.22 -3.76
N TRP A 53 -15.10 -13.91 -3.55
CA TRP A 53 -14.38 -13.32 -2.43
C TRP A 53 -15.05 -13.57 -1.08
N GLU A 54 -16.37 -13.74 -1.03
CA GLU A 54 -17.05 -14.22 0.18
C GLU A 54 -16.53 -15.61 0.56
N LEU A 55 -16.49 -16.55 -0.39
CA LEU A 55 -15.94 -17.89 -0.16
C LEU A 55 -14.47 -17.84 0.28
N LEU A 56 -13.63 -17.10 -0.45
CA LEU A 56 -12.20 -17.00 -0.20
C LEU A 56 -11.89 -16.35 1.15
N GLY A 57 -12.60 -15.25 1.47
CA GLY A 57 -12.42 -14.48 2.69
C GLY A 57 -12.84 -15.22 3.94
N VAL A 58 -14.05 -15.80 3.93
CA VAL A 58 -14.57 -16.55 5.08
C VAL A 58 -13.76 -17.84 5.32
N ALA A 59 -13.21 -18.46 4.26
CA ALA A 59 -12.31 -19.60 4.41
C ALA A 59 -10.90 -19.22 4.91
N GLY A 60 -10.59 -17.93 5.08
CA GLY A 60 -9.30 -17.44 5.60
C GLY A 60 -8.18 -17.39 4.57
N TRP A 61 -8.48 -17.58 3.28
CA TRP A 61 -7.46 -17.57 2.22
C TRP A 61 -7.20 -16.20 1.62
N SER A 62 -8.06 -15.18 1.86
CA SER A 62 -7.83 -13.80 1.44
C SER A 62 -6.68 -13.13 2.20
N ALA A 63 -6.55 -13.43 3.49
CA ALA A 63 -5.53 -12.84 4.37
C ALA A 63 -4.96 -13.89 5.33
N PRO A 64 -4.28 -14.95 4.81
CA PRO A 64 -3.90 -16.11 5.61
C PRO A 64 -2.93 -15.78 6.77
N ASN A 65 -2.27 -14.64 6.73
CA ASN A 65 -1.40 -14.15 7.81
C ASN A 65 -2.15 -13.49 8.97
N LEU A 66 -3.44 -13.22 8.87
CA LEU A 66 -4.23 -12.74 10.00
C LEU A 66 -4.53 -13.88 10.99
N PRO A 67 -4.82 -13.57 12.26
CA PRO A 67 -5.31 -14.56 13.22
C PRO A 67 -6.60 -15.25 12.73
N GLN A 68 -6.85 -16.47 13.19
CA GLN A 68 -8.09 -17.18 12.87
C GLN A 68 -9.34 -16.42 13.35
N SER A 69 -9.25 -15.75 14.49
CA SER A 69 -10.31 -14.87 15.00
C SER A 69 -10.57 -13.64 14.12
N ALA A 70 -9.71 -13.36 13.14
CA ALA A 70 -9.81 -12.25 12.20
C ALA A 70 -9.82 -12.73 10.74
N TYR A 71 -10.49 -13.84 10.46
CA TYR A 71 -10.66 -14.42 9.13
C TYR A 71 -9.34 -14.75 8.43
N GLY A 72 -8.32 -15.16 9.19
CA GLY A 72 -7.04 -15.64 8.66
C GLY A 72 -6.77 -17.09 9.05
N LYS A 73 -5.52 -17.49 8.90
CA LYS A 73 -5.02 -18.83 9.24
C LYS A 73 -3.79 -18.79 10.15
N ALA A 74 -3.47 -17.61 10.68
CA ALA A 74 -2.29 -17.35 11.50
C ALA A 74 -0.95 -17.79 10.85
N MET A 75 -0.91 -17.82 9.51
CA MET A 75 0.28 -18.19 8.74
C MET A 75 1.36 -17.11 8.82
N ALA A 76 2.62 -17.49 8.66
CA ALA A 76 3.68 -16.50 8.52
C ALA A 76 3.47 -15.66 7.24
N ARG A 77 3.89 -14.39 7.28
CA ARG A 77 3.74 -13.49 6.13
C ARG A 77 4.44 -13.99 4.85
N SER A 78 5.56 -14.72 5.00
CA SER A 78 6.24 -15.40 3.90
C SER A 78 5.36 -16.46 3.22
N ASP A 79 4.56 -17.14 4.00
CA ASP A 79 3.74 -18.26 3.54
C ASP A 79 2.43 -17.77 2.90
N ALA A 80 1.92 -16.62 3.37
CA ALA A 80 0.83 -15.92 2.70
C ALA A 80 1.17 -15.57 1.23
N VAL A 81 2.44 -15.31 0.93
CA VAL A 81 2.90 -15.08 -0.45
C VAL A 81 2.80 -16.37 -1.29
N LEU A 82 3.11 -17.52 -0.70
CA LEU A 82 2.99 -18.82 -1.37
C LEU A 82 1.52 -19.18 -1.64
N VAL A 83 0.63 -18.84 -0.71
CA VAL A 83 -0.83 -18.98 -0.90
C VAL A 83 -1.30 -18.16 -2.11
N ALA A 84 -0.90 -16.89 -2.21
CA ALA A 84 -1.27 -16.04 -3.34
C ALA A 84 -0.71 -16.56 -4.68
N GLN A 85 0.52 -17.11 -4.67
CA GLN A 85 1.13 -17.73 -5.84
C GLN A 85 0.38 -19.00 -6.26
N GLU A 86 -0.04 -19.84 -5.30
CA GLU A 86 -0.76 -21.07 -5.59
C GLU A 86 -2.17 -20.81 -6.14
N ILE A 87 -2.89 -19.78 -5.62
CA ILE A 87 -4.16 -19.33 -6.19
C ILE A 87 -3.98 -18.88 -7.65
N THR A 88 -2.94 -18.09 -7.92
CA THR A 88 -2.61 -17.63 -9.28
C THR A 88 -2.24 -18.79 -10.21
N LYS A 89 -1.44 -19.76 -9.73
CA LYS A 89 -1.03 -20.95 -10.47
C LYS A 89 -2.21 -21.86 -10.78
N PHE A 90 -3.18 -21.94 -9.88
CA PHE A 90 -4.44 -22.67 -10.11
C PHE A 90 -5.28 -22.02 -11.21
N GLY A 91 -5.09 -20.73 -11.50
CA GLY A 91 -5.86 -19.94 -12.44
C GLY A 91 -7.12 -19.31 -11.84
N ALA A 92 -7.18 -19.20 -10.52
CA ALA A 92 -8.27 -18.52 -9.82
C ALA A 92 -7.96 -17.03 -9.63
N LEU A 93 -9.04 -16.23 -9.51
CA LEU A 93 -8.90 -14.81 -9.13
C LEU A 93 -8.34 -14.72 -7.72
N GLY A 94 -7.32 -13.86 -7.52
CA GLY A 94 -6.70 -13.61 -6.22
C GLY A 94 -7.63 -12.91 -5.22
N ALA A 95 -7.12 -12.74 -4.00
CA ALA A 95 -7.81 -12.03 -2.93
C ALA A 95 -8.12 -10.56 -3.29
N PRO A 96 -9.06 -9.91 -2.59
CA PRO A 96 -9.24 -8.46 -2.66
C PRO A 96 -7.90 -7.74 -2.44
N ALA A 97 -7.78 -6.56 -3.01
CA ALA A 97 -6.59 -5.72 -2.85
C ALA A 97 -6.96 -4.38 -2.19
N GLY A 98 -5.97 -3.54 -1.95
CA GLY A 98 -6.16 -2.20 -1.44
C GLY A 98 -5.76 -2.00 0.01
N LEU A 99 -5.95 -0.77 0.49
CA LEU A 99 -5.49 -0.34 1.82
C LEU A 99 -6.25 -1.02 2.95
N GLY A 100 -7.48 -1.48 2.70
CA GLY A 100 -8.24 -2.28 3.66
C GLY A 100 -7.49 -3.54 4.07
N LEU A 101 -7.16 -4.39 3.08
CA LEU A 101 -6.48 -5.66 3.34
C LEU A 101 -5.04 -5.47 3.84
N LEU A 102 -4.34 -4.48 3.28
CA LEU A 102 -2.93 -4.22 3.59
C LEU A 102 -2.75 -3.58 4.97
N LEU A 103 -3.61 -2.63 5.35
CA LEU A 103 -3.41 -1.74 6.50
C LEU A 103 -4.51 -1.85 7.55
N ALA A 104 -5.78 -1.70 7.16
CA ALA A 104 -6.88 -1.67 8.11
C ALA A 104 -7.11 -3.03 8.79
N ALA A 105 -7.17 -4.12 8.03
CA ALA A 105 -7.42 -5.45 8.57
C ALA A 105 -6.37 -5.87 9.62
N PRO A 106 -5.05 -5.80 9.39
CA PRO A 106 -4.07 -6.15 10.42
C PRO A 106 -4.07 -5.19 11.61
N THR A 107 -4.43 -3.92 11.41
CA THR A 107 -4.55 -2.94 12.51
C THR A 107 -5.75 -3.26 13.38
N ILE A 108 -6.93 -3.49 12.79
CA ILE A 108 -8.16 -3.83 13.52
C ILE A 108 -8.02 -5.20 14.19
N ALA A 109 -7.42 -6.20 13.51
CA ALA A 109 -7.15 -7.51 14.10
C ALA A 109 -6.23 -7.44 15.34
N THR A 110 -5.39 -6.40 15.45
CA THR A 110 -4.45 -6.22 16.57
C THR A 110 -5.05 -5.39 17.71
N HIS A 111 -5.85 -4.38 17.40
CA HIS A 111 -6.28 -3.34 18.35
C HIS A 111 -7.80 -3.28 18.54
N GLY A 112 -8.58 -3.87 17.64
CA GLY A 112 -10.05 -3.86 17.70
C GLY A 112 -10.62 -4.91 18.67
N THR A 113 -11.91 -4.74 18.99
CA THR A 113 -12.70 -5.77 19.68
C THR A 113 -13.14 -6.85 18.69
N GLN A 114 -13.66 -7.99 19.18
CA GLN A 114 -14.15 -9.03 18.28
C GLN A 114 -15.34 -8.54 17.42
N GLU A 115 -16.20 -7.71 17.98
CA GLU A 115 -17.34 -7.11 17.25
C GLU A 115 -16.83 -6.22 16.10
N GLN A 116 -15.76 -5.45 16.33
CA GLN A 116 -15.14 -4.63 15.30
C GLN A 116 -14.42 -5.48 14.24
N ILE A 117 -13.80 -6.58 14.64
CA ILE A 117 -13.21 -7.54 13.71
C ILE A 117 -14.30 -8.17 12.82
N ASP A 118 -15.40 -8.62 13.43
CA ASP A 118 -16.50 -9.25 12.71
C ASP A 118 -17.22 -8.29 11.77
N LEU A 119 -17.28 -7.00 12.13
CA LEU A 119 -17.88 -5.96 11.29
C LEU A 119 -16.93 -5.54 10.16
N TYR A 120 -15.70 -5.11 10.48
CA TYR A 120 -14.83 -4.43 9.53
C TYR A 120 -13.89 -5.39 8.78
N VAL A 121 -13.25 -6.32 9.49
CA VAL A 121 -12.28 -7.22 8.85
C VAL A 121 -12.96 -8.20 7.92
N ARG A 122 -14.17 -8.67 8.27
CA ARG A 122 -14.98 -9.51 7.41
C ARG A 122 -15.26 -8.84 6.07
N ASP A 123 -15.70 -7.58 6.07
CA ASP A 123 -16.00 -6.85 4.83
C ASP A 123 -14.73 -6.54 4.03
N ILE A 124 -13.58 -6.39 4.68
CA ILE A 124 -12.29 -6.21 4.01
C ILE A 124 -11.86 -7.50 3.30
N VAL A 125 -11.85 -8.65 3.99
CA VAL A 125 -11.37 -9.91 3.41
C VAL A 125 -12.29 -10.46 2.32
N THR A 126 -13.54 -10.03 2.30
CA THR A 126 -14.55 -10.34 1.27
C THR A 126 -14.65 -9.26 0.19
N GLY A 127 -13.86 -8.18 0.29
CA GLY A 127 -13.81 -7.09 -0.70
C GLY A 127 -15.09 -6.25 -0.79
N LYS A 128 -15.99 -6.29 0.21
CA LYS A 128 -17.26 -5.57 0.20
C LYS A 128 -17.11 -4.08 0.44
N LYS A 129 -16.08 -3.66 1.20
CA LYS A 129 -15.82 -2.28 1.57
C LYS A 129 -14.40 -1.86 1.20
N ALA A 130 -14.29 -0.75 0.51
CA ALA A 130 -13.02 -0.11 0.19
C ALA A 130 -12.59 0.83 1.32
N TRP A 131 -11.29 0.87 1.61
CA TRP A 131 -10.71 1.68 2.68
C TRP A 131 -9.67 2.66 2.16
N CYS A 132 -9.65 3.86 2.73
CA CYS A 132 -8.57 4.83 2.54
C CYS A 132 -7.87 5.14 3.86
N GLN A 133 -6.75 5.89 3.79
CA GLN A 133 -5.96 6.29 4.94
C GLN A 133 -6.07 7.81 5.16
N LEU A 134 -6.66 8.22 6.28
CA LEU A 134 -6.88 9.61 6.69
C LEU A 134 -5.88 10.01 7.79
N PHE A 135 -4.58 9.98 7.46
CA PHE A 135 -3.51 10.25 8.40
C PHE A 135 -2.94 11.65 8.22
N SER A 136 -2.27 11.88 7.09
CA SER A 136 -1.54 13.12 6.83
C SER A 136 -2.46 14.34 6.74
N GLU A 137 -1.95 15.48 7.19
CA GLU A 137 -2.56 16.79 7.06
C GLU A 137 -1.60 17.73 6.33
N PRO A 138 -2.05 18.88 5.79
CA PRO A 138 -1.17 19.84 5.14
C PRO A 138 0.07 20.19 5.95
N GLN A 139 -0.06 20.29 7.28
CA GLN A 139 1.01 20.64 8.21
C GLN A 139 1.60 19.44 8.97
N ALA A 140 1.04 18.24 8.84
CA ALA A 140 1.44 17.06 9.60
C ALA A 140 1.65 15.84 8.71
N GLY A 141 2.82 15.74 8.09
CA GLY A 141 3.27 14.59 7.30
C GLY A 141 4.36 13.80 8.03
N SER A 142 5.61 14.27 7.99
CA SER A 142 6.73 13.62 8.71
C SER A 142 6.55 13.66 10.22
N ASP A 143 6.02 14.75 10.76
CA ASP A 143 5.55 14.83 12.14
C ASP A 143 4.06 14.53 12.21
N LEU A 144 3.70 13.28 11.95
CA LEU A 144 2.31 12.82 11.95
C LEU A 144 1.63 13.06 13.30
N ALA A 145 2.38 12.96 14.41
CA ALA A 145 1.83 13.23 15.74
C ALA A 145 1.46 14.71 15.96
N GLY A 146 1.90 15.60 15.07
CA GLY A 146 1.48 16.99 15.04
C GLY A 146 0.11 17.26 14.42
N LEU A 147 -0.67 16.22 14.08
CA LEU A 147 -1.99 16.35 13.48
C LEU A 147 -2.96 17.21 14.32
N GLN A 148 -3.79 17.98 13.65
CA GLN A 148 -4.71 18.96 14.24
C GLN A 148 -6.19 18.62 14.03
N THR A 149 -6.53 17.69 13.15
CA THR A 149 -7.91 17.16 13.05
C THR A 149 -8.37 16.73 14.44
N ARG A 150 -9.44 17.37 14.93
CA ARG A 150 -9.95 17.15 16.29
C ARG A 150 -11.16 16.23 16.29
N ALA A 151 -11.30 15.47 17.35
CA ALA A 151 -12.48 14.69 17.67
C ALA A 151 -12.99 15.12 19.04
N VAL A 152 -14.21 15.63 19.10
CA VAL A 152 -14.86 16.09 20.35
C VAL A 152 -16.03 15.15 20.63
N ARG A 153 -16.09 14.61 21.86
CA ARG A 153 -17.13 13.68 22.24
C ARG A 153 -18.49 14.39 22.40
N ASP A 154 -19.54 13.81 21.83
CA ASP A 154 -20.92 14.27 21.91
C ASP A 154 -21.82 13.06 22.21
N GLY A 155 -22.02 12.76 23.49
CA GLY A 155 -22.76 11.57 23.92
C GLY A 155 -22.02 10.27 23.58
N ASP A 156 -22.61 9.46 22.74
CA ASP A 156 -22.09 8.18 22.23
C ASP A 156 -21.44 8.28 20.83
N GLU A 157 -21.23 9.52 20.36
CA GLU A 157 -20.58 9.85 19.10
C GLU A 157 -19.41 10.81 19.30
N TRP A 158 -18.64 11.01 18.23
CA TRP A 158 -17.56 11.99 18.12
C TRP A 158 -17.81 12.93 16.94
N ILE A 159 -17.66 14.23 17.16
CA ILE A 159 -17.71 15.26 16.12
C ILE A 159 -16.30 15.52 15.62
N ILE A 160 -16.09 15.31 14.33
CA ILE A 160 -14.77 15.41 13.68
C ILE A 160 -14.69 16.67 12.83
N ASN A 161 -13.64 17.47 13.08
CA ASN A 161 -13.35 18.66 12.29
C ASN A 161 -11.86 18.70 11.92
N GLY A 162 -11.56 18.94 10.64
CA GLY A 162 -10.18 19.05 10.15
C GLY A 162 -10.04 18.84 8.67
N GLN A 163 -8.79 18.68 8.23
CA GLN A 163 -8.45 18.43 6.83
C GLN A 163 -7.41 17.34 6.74
N LYS A 164 -7.63 16.36 5.86
CA LYS A 164 -6.66 15.33 5.52
C LYS A 164 -6.20 15.51 4.08
N VAL A 165 -4.97 15.08 3.79
CA VAL A 165 -4.36 15.23 2.48
C VAL A 165 -3.57 13.97 2.10
N TRP A 166 -3.31 13.79 0.82
CA TRP A 166 -2.63 12.62 0.26
C TRP A 166 -3.40 11.31 0.48
N THR A 167 -4.73 11.41 0.52
CA THR A 167 -5.63 10.28 0.73
C THR A 167 -5.77 9.49 -0.56
N SER A 168 -5.03 8.38 -0.67
CA SER A 168 -5.09 7.48 -1.83
C SER A 168 -6.47 6.83 -1.93
N GLY A 169 -7.12 6.96 -3.11
CA GLY A 169 -8.39 6.31 -3.39
C GLY A 169 -9.56 6.80 -2.53
N GLY A 170 -9.45 7.95 -1.86
CA GLY A 170 -10.49 8.50 -1.00
C GLY A 170 -11.83 8.70 -1.70
N GLN A 171 -11.80 9.01 -3.00
CA GLN A 171 -13.00 9.18 -3.84
C GLN A 171 -13.79 7.88 -4.09
N TYR A 172 -13.20 6.71 -3.77
CA TYR A 172 -13.83 5.40 -3.94
C TYR A 172 -14.00 4.63 -2.63
N ALA A 173 -13.48 5.19 -1.53
CA ALA A 173 -13.50 4.51 -0.25
C ALA A 173 -14.87 4.61 0.43
N ASP A 174 -15.31 3.49 1.00
CA ASP A 174 -16.46 3.46 1.91
C ASP A 174 -16.05 3.89 3.32
N LEU A 175 -14.84 3.48 3.74
CA LEU A 175 -14.33 3.70 5.09
C LEU A 175 -12.91 4.28 5.07
N GLY A 176 -12.58 5.06 6.10
CA GLY A 176 -11.27 5.66 6.32
C GLY A 176 -10.64 5.23 7.64
N MET A 177 -9.35 4.96 7.61
CA MET A 177 -8.52 4.83 8.80
C MET A 177 -8.21 6.24 9.30
N LEU A 178 -9.01 6.79 10.23
CA LEU A 178 -8.88 8.18 10.65
C LEU A 178 -8.06 8.30 11.94
N LEU A 179 -7.04 9.15 11.93
CA LEU A 179 -6.39 9.67 13.12
C LEU A 179 -6.91 11.07 13.46
N ALA A 180 -7.37 11.25 14.69
CA ALA A 180 -7.82 12.55 15.18
C ALA A 180 -7.34 12.81 16.61
N ARG A 181 -7.20 14.10 16.96
CA ARG A 181 -6.82 14.58 18.29
C ARG A 181 -8.04 14.56 19.19
N THR A 182 -8.02 13.70 20.20
CA THR A 182 -9.07 13.58 21.23
C THR A 182 -8.70 14.32 22.50
N ASP A 183 -7.40 14.51 22.78
CA ASP A 183 -6.93 15.25 23.95
C ASP A 183 -5.71 16.12 23.58
N PRO A 184 -5.84 17.46 23.53
CA PRO A 184 -4.73 18.36 23.29
C PRO A 184 -3.90 18.70 24.55
N GLU A 185 -4.38 18.35 25.76
CA GLU A 185 -3.75 18.73 27.03
C GLU A 185 -2.70 17.71 27.51
N VAL A 186 -2.45 16.67 26.71
CA VAL A 186 -1.41 15.67 26.92
C VAL A 186 -0.34 15.74 25.83
N PRO A 187 0.83 15.10 26.00
CA PRO A 187 1.86 15.05 24.97
C PRO A 187 1.33 14.52 23.62
N LYS A 188 1.83 15.08 22.52
CA LYS A 188 1.24 14.92 21.18
C LYS A 188 0.96 13.47 20.74
N HIS A 189 1.74 12.51 21.18
CA HIS A 189 1.55 11.08 20.84
C HIS A 189 0.47 10.39 21.67
N VAL A 190 0.13 10.95 22.83
CA VAL A 190 -0.81 10.33 23.80
C VAL A 190 -2.24 10.77 23.55
N GLY A 191 -2.48 11.94 23.00
CA GLY A 191 -3.82 12.53 22.79
C GLY A 191 -4.45 12.21 21.43
N ILE A 192 -4.08 11.12 20.77
CA ILE A 192 -4.58 10.73 19.45
C ILE A 192 -5.43 9.47 19.57
N SER A 193 -6.56 9.44 18.87
CA SER A 193 -7.43 8.27 18.72
C SER A 193 -7.52 7.83 17.27
N TYR A 194 -7.86 6.55 17.06
CA TYR A 194 -8.00 5.92 15.75
C TYR A 194 -9.44 5.48 15.55
N PHE A 195 -10.05 5.86 14.42
CA PHE A 195 -11.44 5.56 14.12
C PHE A 195 -11.58 4.83 12.77
N ALA A 196 -12.50 3.89 12.72
CA ALA A 196 -13.07 3.38 11.47
C ALA A 196 -14.15 4.40 11.01
N PHE A 197 -13.77 5.27 10.08
CA PHE A 197 -14.54 6.45 9.70
C PHE A 197 -15.35 6.21 8.43
N GLU A 198 -16.67 6.42 8.48
CA GLU A 198 -17.54 6.34 7.30
C GLU A 198 -17.26 7.52 6.37
N MET A 199 -16.93 7.24 5.10
CA MET A 199 -16.60 8.28 4.12
C MET A 199 -17.83 8.90 3.47
N LEU A 200 -18.93 8.14 3.38
CA LEU A 200 -20.17 8.54 2.70
C LEU A 200 -21.18 9.09 3.71
N GLN A 201 -20.90 10.27 4.23
CA GLN A 201 -21.77 10.95 5.19
C GLN A 201 -21.74 12.46 5.00
N GLU A 202 -22.69 13.17 5.63
CA GLU A 202 -22.69 14.64 5.70
C GLU A 202 -21.44 15.14 6.43
N GLY A 203 -20.92 16.30 5.98
CA GLY A 203 -19.71 16.88 6.55
C GLY A 203 -18.39 16.32 5.98
N VAL A 204 -18.43 15.37 5.04
CA VAL A 204 -17.23 14.85 4.35
C VAL A 204 -17.21 15.32 2.91
N ASP A 205 -16.19 16.12 2.57
CA ASP A 205 -15.97 16.61 1.20
C ASP A 205 -14.62 16.09 0.67
N VAL A 206 -14.66 15.21 -0.32
CA VAL A 206 -13.49 14.57 -0.94
C VAL A 206 -13.17 15.27 -2.25
N ARG A 207 -11.98 15.89 -2.32
CA ARG A 207 -11.54 16.65 -3.50
C ARG A 207 -10.30 16.00 -4.11
N PRO A 208 -10.39 15.48 -5.37
CA PRO A 208 -9.24 14.93 -6.05
C PRO A 208 -8.14 15.95 -6.27
N LEU A 209 -6.89 15.58 -5.95
CA LEU A 209 -5.68 16.37 -6.20
C LEU A 209 -5.11 16.00 -7.56
N ARG A 210 -5.09 16.95 -8.50
CA ARG A 210 -4.46 16.73 -9.79
C ARG A 210 -2.95 16.86 -9.67
N GLU A 211 -2.26 15.76 -9.86
CA GLU A 211 -0.81 15.66 -9.83
C GLU A 211 -0.16 16.20 -11.11
N MET A 212 1.16 16.42 -11.08
CA MET A 212 1.94 16.80 -12.27
C MET A 212 1.84 15.77 -13.40
N THR A 213 1.59 14.51 -13.08
CA THR A 213 1.34 13.43 -14.05
C THR A 213 0.02 13.57 -14.80
N GLY A 214 -0.86 14.48 -14.37
CA GLY A 214 -2.22 14.65 -14.87
C GLY A 214 -3.25 13.75 -14.20
N ARG A 215 -2.81 12.83 -13.35
CA ARG A 215 -3.68 11.91 -12.58
C ARG A 215 -4.25 12.59 -11.34
N ALA A 216 -5.23 11.93 -10.72
CA ALA A 216 -5.78 12.29 -9.42
C ALA A 216 -5.84 11.03 -8.54
N LEU A 217 -4.67 10.50 -8.17
CA LEU A 217 -4.54 9.32 -7.31
C LEU A 217 -4.78 9.65 -5.84
N PHE A 218 -4.52 10.89 -5.45
CA PHE A 218 -4.67 11.39 -4.09
C PHE A 218 -5.81 12.39 -3.99
N ASN A 219 -6.28 12.57 -2.76
CA ASN A 219 -7.36 13.50 -2.44
C ASN A 219 -6.99 14.36 -1.24
N GLU A 220 -7.59 15.55 -1.17
CA GLU A 220 -7.87 16.26 0.06
C GLU A 220 -9.24 15.81 0.59
N VAL A 221 -9.36 15.72 1.89
CA VAL A 221 -10.63 15.38 2.55
C VAL A 221 -10.89 16.40 3.64
N PHE A 222 -11.94 17.19 3.47
CA PHE A 222 -12.41 18.18 4.44
C PHE A 222 -13.48 17.54 5.32
N LEU A 223 -13.32 17.72 6.63
CA LEU A 223 -14.20 17.18 7.65
C LEU A 223 -14.80 18.36 8.40
N THR A 224 -16.12 18.51 8.31
CA THR A 224 -16.87 19.60 8.95
C THR A 224 -18.06 19.00 9.70
N ASP A 225 -17.93 18.93 11.04
CA ASP A 225 -18.90 18.32 11.94
C ASP A 225 -19.31 16.89 11.53
N ALA A 226 -18.40 16.16 10.88
CA ALA A 226 -18.62 14.77 10.52
C ALA A 226 -18.69 13.90 11.78
N ARG A 227 -19.56 12.87 11.78
CA ARG A 227 -19.88 12.08 12.96
C ARG A 227 -19.29 10.68 12.91
N VAL A 228 -18.83 10.19 14.06
CA VAL A 228 -18.31 8.83 14.22
C VAL A 228 -18.88 8.25 15.52
N PRO A 229 -19.54 7.09 15.48
CA PRO A 229 -20.03 6.44 16.70
C PRO A 229 -18.85 5.96 17.57
N ASP A 230 -19.03 5.97 18.88
CA ASP A 230 -18.00 5.52 19.84
C ASP A 230 -17.62 4.04 19.60
N SER A 231 -18.51 3.22 19.07
CA SER A 231 -18.25 1.83 18.67
C SER A 231 -17.23 1.68 17.52
N ALA A 232 -16.99 2.74 16.74
CA ALA A 232 -16.00 2.75 15.65
C ALA A 232 -14.60 3.19 16.11
N LEU A 233 -14.41 3.48 17.41
CA LEU A 233 -13.13 3.79 18.01
C LEU A 233 -12.28 2.53 18.17
N ILE A 234 -11.15 2.45 17.49
CA ILE A 234 -10.26 1.27 17.50
C ILE A 234 -9.16 1.44 18.55
N GLY A 235 -9.05 0.48 19.44
CA GLY A 235 -7.97 0.42 20.43
C GLY A 235 -8.14 1.32 21.66
N GLY A 236 -9.28 2.03 21.78
CA GLY A 236 -9.60 2.90 22.92
C GLY A 236 -9.16 4.36 22.74
N VAL A 237 -9.75 5.23 23.56
CA VAL A 237 -9.49 6.69 23.55
C VAL A 237 -8.02 6.95 23.87
N ASN A 238 -7.40 7.88 23.14
CA ASN A 238 -6.01 8.31 23.33
C ASN A 238 -4.96 7.20 23.08
N ASN A 239 -5.34 6.06 22.51
CA ASN A 239 -4.42 4.97 22.16
C ASN A 239 -4.20 4.82 20.64
N GLY A 240 -4.67 5.78 19.86
CA GLY A 240 -4.58 5.75 18.40
C GLY A 240 -3.16 5.75 17.85
N TRP A 241 -2.18 6.24 18.61
CA TRP A 241 -0.77 6.20 18.17
C TRP A 241 -0.22 4.77 18.12
N ALA A 242 -0.63 3.88 19.00
CA ALA A 242 -0.27 2.46 18.94
C ALA A 242 -0.85 1.80 17.67
N ALA A 243 -2.14 2.04 17.38
CA ALA A 243 -2.78 1.57 16.16
C ALA A 243 -2.14 2.15 14.89
N ALA A 244 -1.83 3.46 14.87
CA ALA A 244 -1.11 4.10 13.79
C ALA A 244 0.26 3.47 13.51
N ASN A 245 1.02 3.13 14.55
CA ASN A 245 2.31 2.45 14.38
C ASN A 245 2.14 1.07 13.74
N THR A 246 1.11 0.30 14.10
CA THR A 246 0.80 -0.98 13.46
C THR A 246 0.48 -0.79 11.98
N THR A 247 -0.35 0.20 11.63
CA THR A 247 -0.66 0.56 10.24
C THR A 247 0.61 0.91 9.46
N LEU A 248 1.45 1.82 9.99
CA LEU A 248 2.70 2.26 9.35
C LEU A 248 3.74 1.13 9.22
N MET A 249 3.79 0.18 10.16
CA MET A 249 4.66 -1.00 10.03
C MET A 249 4.20 -1.90 8.87
N ASN A 250 2.90 -2.11 8.72
CA ASN A 250 2.35 -2.88 7.61
C ASN A 250 2.58 -2.20 6.27
N GLU A 251 2.44 -0.88 6.19
CA GLU A 251 2.76 -0.08 5.01
C GLU A 251 4.22 -0.28 4.57
N ARG A 252 5.19 -0.10 5.49
CA ARG A 252 6.62 -0.29 5.20
C ARG A 252 6.94 -1.72 4.77
N ALA A 253 6.32 -2.72 5.39
CA ALA A 253 6.50 -4.11 5.01
C ALA A 253 5.95 -4.40 3.60
N GLY A 254 4.84 -3.79 3.21
CA GLY A 254 4.26 -3.86 1.88
C GLY A 254 5.16 -3.23 0.83
N LEU A 255 5.68 -2.03 1.09
CA LEU A 255 6.63 -1.33 0.21
C LEU A 255 7.95 -2.08 0.06
N GLY A 256 8.46 -2.70 1.13
CA GLY A 256 9.76 -3.39 1.14
C GLY A 256 9.75 -4.79 0.50
N SER A 257 8.59 -5.44 0.41
CA SER A 257 8.46 -6.80 -0.15
C SER A 257 8.30 -6.83 -1.68
N GLY A 258 8.36 -5.69 -2.37
CA GLY A 258 8.10 -5.61 -3.81
C GLY A 258 6.64 -5.89 -4.19
N GLY A 259 5.79 -6.12 -3.21
CA GLY A 259 4.34 -6.19 -3.33
C GLY A 259 3.76 -4.79 -3.50
N GLY A 260 4.05 -4.14 -4.62
CA GLY A 260 3.71 -2.76 -4.92
C GLY A 260 2.22 -2.49 -5.15
N ASN A 261 1.34 -3.17 -4.45
CA ASN A 261 -0.09 -2.87 -4.44
C ASN A 261 -0.50 -1.94 -3.28
N ALA A 262 0.47 -1.38 -2.55
CA ALA A 262 0.18 -0.61 -1.34
C ALA A 262 -0.30 0.83 -1.57
N ALA A 263 0.04 1.46 -2.69
CA ALA A 263 -0.31 2.87 -2.93
C ALA A 263 -0.86 3.15 -4.34
N GLY A 264 -1.16 2.14 -5.09
CA GLY A 264 -1.66 2.23 -6.44
C GLY A 264 -1.91 0.83 -6.94
N GLY A 265 -2.71 0.09 -6.22
CA GLY A 265 -3.29 -1.14 -6.73
C GLY A 265 -3.89 -0.81 -8.08
N ASP A 266 -3.61 -1.66 -9.05
CA ASP A 266 -4.19 -1.57 -10.37
C ASP A 266 -5.68 -1.27 -10.19
N SER A 267 -6.11 -0.06 -10.57
CA SER A 267 -7.50 0.40 -10.41
C SER A 267 -8.48 -0.47 -11.19
N ALA A 268 -7.95 -1.39 -12.00
CA ALA A 268 -8.70 -2.41 -12.71
C ALA A 268 -8.90 -3.70 -11.87
N GLN A 269 -8.29 -3.84 -10.68
CA GLN A 269 -8.54 -5.03 -9.88
C GLN A 269 -9.88 -4.92 -9.15
N PRO A 270 -10.74 -5.95 -9.27
CA PRO A 270 -11.96 -6.01 -8.49
C PRO A 270 -11.64 -5.88 -6.99
N GLY A 271 -12.47 -5.15 -6.22
CA GLY A 271 -12.30 -4.94 -4.78
C GLY A 271 -11.58 -3.68 -4.38
N THR A 272 -10.94 -2.99 -5.33
CA THR A 272 -10.45 -1.62 -5.10
C THR A 272 -11.47 -0.56 -5.54
N VAL A 273 -12.53 -0.97 -6.28
CA VAL A 273 -13.54 -0.06 -6.83
C VAL A 273 -14.93 -0.64 -6.56
N MET A 274 -15.82 0.15 -5.98
CA MET A 274 -17.24 -0.17 -5.86
C MET A 274 -17.84 -0.55 -7.23
N GLY A 275 -18.59 -1.65 -7.30
CA GLY A 275 -19.29 -2.09 -8.51
C GLY A 275 -18.63 -3.25 -9.27
N ALA A 276 -17.39 -3.61 -8.96
CA ALA A 276 -16.78 -4.80 -9.58
C ALA A 276 -17.33 -6.13 -9.01
N LEU A 277 -17.91 -6.11 -7.82
CA LEU A 277 -18.40 -7.31 -7.12
C LEU A 277 -19.47 -8.10 -7.90
N GLY A 278 -20.27 -7.43 -8.72
CA GLY A 278 -21.28 -8.07 -9.55
C GLY A 278 -20.78 -8.64 -10.88
N LYS A 279 -19.52 -8.47 -11.24
CA LYS A 279 -18.93 -8.99 -12.46
C LYS A 279 -18.51 -10.45 -12.26
N ARG A 280 -18.50 -11.23 -13.34
CA ARG A 280 -18.03 -12.62 -13.30
C ARG A 280 -16.52 -12.67 -13.12
N VAL A 281 -16.05 -13.59 -12.29
CA VAL A 281 -14.60 -13.77 -12.07
C VAL A 281 -13.87 -14.18 -13.35
N GLY A 282 -14.52 -14.94 -14.22
CA GLY A 282 -13.96 -15.36 -15.52
C GLY A 282 -13.57 -14.19 -16.44
N ASP A 283 -14.20 -13.02 -16.29
CA ASP A 283 -13.91 -11.84 -17.10
C ASP A 283 -12.56 -11.17 -16.73
N PHE A 284 -12.01 -11.52 -15.56
CA PHE A 284 -10.75 -10.96 -15.04
C PHE A 284 -9.56 -11.92 -15.16
N ILE A 285 -9.79 -13.15 -15.64
CA ILE A 285 -8.73 -14.12 -15.86
C ILE A 285 -8.19 -13.90 -17.26
N THR A 286 -7.03 -13.29 -17.38
CA THR A 286 -6.32 -13.22 -18.67
C THR A 286 -5.90 -14.62 -19.09
N SER A 287 -6.21 -14.99 -20.33
CA SER A 287 -5.99 -16.29 -20.98
C SER A 287 -4.49 -16.64 -21.11
N GLY A 288 -3.81 -16.89 -19.99
CA GLY A 288 -2.38 -17.15 -19.91
C GLY A 288 -2.01 -18.35 -19.03
N GLY A 289 -2.90 -19.32 -18.84
CA GLY A 289 -2.56 -20.48 -18.03
C GLY A 289 -3.73 -21.40 -17.73
N ALA A 290 -4.45 -21.87 -18.74
CA ALA A 290 -5.36 -22.99 -18.56
C ALA A 290 -4.87 -24.22 -19.33
N PRO A 291 -4.75 -25.40 -18.68
CA PRO A 291 -4.69 -26.65 -19.42
C PRO A 291 -6.10 -27.00 -19.86
N ASN A 292 -6.33 -27.02 -21.18
CA ASN A 292 -7.40 -27.66 -21.93
C ASN A 292 -8.84 -27.61 -21.41
N GLY A 293 -9.69 -26.79 -22.03
CA GLY A 293 -11.14 -27.03 -22.01
C GLY A 293 -11.99 -25.87 -22.50
N ARG A 294 -12.36 -25.92 -23.78
CA ARG A 294 -13.46 -25.21 -24.47
C ARG A 294 -13.34 -23.71 -24.67
N ARG A 295 -12.97 -23.35 -25.91
CA ARG A 295 -13.24 -22.05 -26.54
C ARG A 295 -14.76 -21.81 -26.58
N GLY A 296 -15.23 -20.83 -25.83
CA GLY A 296 -16.54 -20.21 -25.98
C GLY A 296 -16.40 -18.92 -26.76
N ALA A 297 -17.26 -18.75 -27.77
CA ALA A 297 -17.24 -17.67 -28.76
C ALA A 297 -17.43 -16.30 -28.12
N ALA A 298 -16.65 -15.31 -28.59
CA ALA A 298 -16.83 -13.91 -28.28
C ALA A 298 -18.17 -13.40 -28.87
N THR A 299 -19.11 -13.04 -28.02
CA THR A 299 -20.27 -12.26 -28.39
C THR A 299 -20.01 -10.78 -28.16
N LYS A 300 -20.02 -10.02 -29.24
CA LYS A 300 -20.12 -8.55 -29.21
C LYS A 300 -21.49 -8.17 -28.66
N SER A 301 -21.55 -7.39 -27.59
CA SER A 301 -22.77 -6.66 -27.23
C SER A 301 -22.48 -5.28 -26.69
N GLY A 302 -23.01 -4.30 -27.41
CA GLY A 302 -23.77 -3.16 -26.96
C GLY A 302 -23.03 -2.03 -26.22
N ALA A 303 -22.91 -0.91 -26.92
CA ALA A 303 -22.58 0.40 -26.36
C ALA A 303 -23.65 0.87 -25.36
N GLY A 304 -23.22 1.34 -24.20
CA GLY A 304 -24.04 2.00 -23.19
C GLY A 304 -23.20 2.70 -22.14
N ASP A 305 -23.24 4.01 -22.14
CA ASP A 305 -22.88 5.00 -21.12
C ASP A 305 -21.62 4.78 -20.25
N GLY A 306 -20.53 5.45 -20.62
CA GLY A 306 -19.28 5.21 -19.96
C GLY A 306 -18.27 6.34 -19.91
N ALA A 307 -18.62 7.54 -19.45
CA ALA A 307 -17.59 8.55 -19.16
C ALA A 307 -16.80 8.22 -17.87
N ALA A 308 -17.46 7.70 -16.84
CA ALA A 308 -16.80 7.29 -15.58
C ALA A 308 -15.99 5.98 -15.72
N ALA A 309 -16.48 5.02 -16.52
CA ALA A 309 -15.76 3.76 -16.77
C ALA A 309 -14.52 3.92 -17.65
N LYS A 310 -14.49 4.94 -18.54
CA LYS A 310 -13.30 5.24 -19.35
C LYS A 310 -12.16 5.84 -18.52
N ALA A 311 -12.44 6.73 -17.59
CA ALA A 311 -11.41 7.31 -16.71
C ALA A 311 -10.72 6.22 -15.85
N SER A 312 -11.47 5.24 -15.37
CA SER A 312 -10.92 4.15 -14.53
C SER A 312 -10.02 3.16 -15.28
N SER A 313 -10.28 2.91 -16.57
CA SER A 313 -9.44 2.01 -17.39
C SER A 313 -8.12 2.65 -17.85
N GLU A 314 -8.13 3.96 -18.12
CA GLU A 314 -6.93 4.71 -18.50
C GLU A 314 -5.95 4.87 -17.32
N ASP A 315 -6.46 5.06 -16.11
CA ASP A 315 -5.64 5.14 -14.89
C ASP A 315 -5.00 3.79 -14.53
N ALA A 316 -5.66 2.67 -14.81
CA ALA A 316 -5.18 1.32 -14.56
C ALA A 316 -4.01 0.92 -15.47
N GLU A 317 -4.13 1.14 -16.77
CA GLU A 317 -3.04 0.87 -17.72
C GLU A 317 -1.79 1.69 -17.40
N SER A 318 -1.97 2.92 -16.92
CA SER A 318 -0.88 3.81 -16.63
C SER A 318 -0.16 3.49 -15.32
N THR A 319 -0.88 3.02 -14.28
CA THR A 319 -0.27 2.65 -12.99
C THR A 319 0.49 1.33 -13.08
N GLY A 320 -0.02 0.34 -13.81
CA GLY A 320 0.69 -0.89 -14.13
C GLY A 320 1.99 -0.63 -14.90
N GLY A 321 1.97 0.32 -15.85
CA GLY A 321 3.14 0.77 -16.60
C GLY A 321 4.20 1.41 -15.70
N LEU A 322 3.83 2.30 -14.78
CA LEU A 322 4.75 2.97 -13.86
C LEU A 322 5.41 1.97 -12.89
N MET A 323 4.64 1.04 -12.34
CA MET A 323 5.19 -0.02 -11.47
C MET A 323 6.09 -0.99 -12.22
N ALA A 324 5.78 -1.31 -13.47
CA ALA A 324 6.66 -2.11 -14.33
C ALA A 324 7.99 -1.37 -14.62
N ILE A 325 7.93 -0.05 -14.81
CA ILE A 325 9.11 0.81 -14.96
C ILE A 325 9.94 0.83 -13.68
N MET A 326 9.30 0.97 -12.53
CA MET A 326 10.00 0.95 -11.24
C MET A 326 10.68 -0.40 -10.94
N ARG A 327 10.06 -1.52 -11.34
CA ARG A 327 10.62 -2.87 -11.17
C ARG A 327 11.67 -3.22 -12.21
N GLY A 328 11.52 -2.72 -13.44
CA GLY A 328 12.38 -3.04 -14.57
C GLY A 328 13.16 -1.86 -15.15
N GLY A 329 13.31 -0.76 -14.40
CA GLY A 329 13.79 0.53 -14.90
C GLY A 329 15.06 0.48 -15.71
N ALA A 330 16.09 -0.23 -15.28
CA ALA A 330 17.33 -0.39 -16.05
C ALA A 330 17.10 -1.12 -17.38
N GLY A 331 16.29 -2.19 -17.41
CA GLY A 331 15.98 -2.94 -18.63
C GLY A 331 15.24 -2.12 -19.68
N MET A 332 14.29 -1.28 -19.25
CA MET A 332 13.60 -0.35 -20.14
C MET A 332 14.57 0.69 -20.72
N LEU A 333 15.40 1.30 -19.86
CA LEU A 333 16.37 2.31 -20.30
C LEU A 333 17.45 1.73 -21.23
N ILE A 334 17.86 0.48 -21.04
CA ILE A 334 18.74 -0.23 -21.94
C ILE A 334 18.11 -0.33 -23.34
N ARG A 335 16.86 -0.82 -23.42
CA ARG A 335 16.15 -0.92 -24.70
C ARG A 335 15.95 0.44 -25.35
N MET A 336 15.61 1.46 -24.56
CA MET A 336 15.46 2.83 -25.06
C MET A 336 16.77 3.38 -25.63
N ALA A 337 17.88 3.18 -24.94
CA ALA A 337 19.20 3.60 -25.38
C ALA A 337 19.67 2.84 -26.62
N GLN A 338 19.31 1.57 -26.76
CA GLN A 338 19.58 0.78 -27.97
C GLN A 338 18.79 1.30 -29.16
N ASN A 339 17.51 1.65 -28.97
CA ASN A 339 16.63 2.13 -30.03
C ASN A 339 17.10 3.47 -30.64
N ASN A 340 17.64 4.39 -29.84
CA ASN A 340 18.07 5.69 -30.34
C ASN A 340 19.59 5.85 -30.44
N GLY A 341 20.37 4.80 -30.18
CA GLY A 341 21.83 4.80 -30.29
C GLY A 341 22.57 5.45 -29.12
N ALA A 342 21.87 5.91 -28.05
CA ALA A 342 22.48 6.50 -26.86
C ALA A 342 23.39 5.52 -26.11
N ASN A 343 23.20 4.20 -26.30
CA ASN A 343 24.07 3.17 -25.76
C ASN A 343 25.54 3.21 -26.29
N LYS A 344 25.80 4.00 -27.32
CA LYS A 344 27.18 4.25 -27.84
C LYS A 344 27.92 5.27 -26.96
N ASP A 345 27.21 6.14 -26.24
CA ASP A 345 27.80 7.08 -25.29
C ASP A 345 28.35 6.34 -24.06
N ALA A 346 29.64 6.54 -23.74
CA ALA A 346 30.29 5.87 -22.63
C ALA A 346 29.71 6.28 -21.27
N GLY A 347 29.27 7.55 -21.10
CA GLY A 347 28.65 8.04 -19.89
C GLY A 347 27.29 7.41 -19.66
N VAL A 348 26.45 7.28 -20.72
CA VAL A 348 25.16 6.58 -20.65
C VAL A 348 25.35 5.13 -20.23
N ARG A 349 26.34 4.42 -20.78
CA ARG A 349 26.65 3.05 -20.37
C ARG A 349 27.04 2.94 -18.90
N GLN A 350 27.89 3.86 -18.41
CA GLN A 350 28.28 3.87 -16.99
C GLN A 350 27.09 4.12 -16.05
N ASP A 351 26.21 5.04 -16.40
CA ASP A 351 25.01 5.33 -15.60
C ASP A 351 24.01 4.18 -15.63
N LEU A 352 23.86 3.49 -16.77
CA LEU A 352 23.09 2.23 -16.86
C LEU A 352 23.67 1.15 -15.94
N VAL A 353 25.00 0.97 -15.93
CA VAL A 353 25.66 0.00 -15.04
C VAL A 353 25.43 0.36 -13.57
N ARG A 354 25.49 1.64 -13.19
CA ARG A 354 25.18 2.08 -11.82
C ARG A 354 23.76 1.71 -11.40
N LEU A 355 22.76 1.94 -12.26
CA LEU A 355 21.38 1.55 -11.98
C LEU A 355 21.21 0.04 -11.86
N CYS A 356 21.83 -0.73 -12.76
CA CYS A 356 21.84 -2.21 -12.67
C CYS A 356 22.46 -2.66 -11.35
N THR A 357 23.60 -2.07 -10.97
CA THR A 357 24.29 -2.39 -9.70
C THR A 357 23.39 -2.11 -8.49
N LEU A 358 22.72 -0.95 -8.44
CA LEU A 358 21.79 -0.63 -7.35
C LEU A 358 20.62 -1.63 -7.28
N GLY A 359 20.08 -2.03 -8.44
CA GLY A 359 19.03 -3.07 -8.51
C GLY A 359 19.51 -4.41 -7.98
N GLU A 360 20.72 -4.87 -8.38
CA GLU A 360 21.31 -6.12 -7.90
C GLU A 360 21.65 -6.07 -6.41
N LEU A 361 22.16 -4.95 -5.90
CA LEU A 361 22.37 -4.76 -4.46
C LEU A 361 21.05 -4.88 -3.68
N GLY A 362 19.96 -4.30 -4.21
CA GLY A 362 18.63 -4.45 -3.64
C GLY A 362 18.19 -5.92 -3.60
N ARG A 363 18.40 -6.65 -4.70
CA ARG A 363 18.09 -8.09 -4.78
C ARG A 363 18.90 -8.91 -3.77
N PHE A 364 20.22 -8.69 -3.69
CA PHE A 364 21.07 -9.37 -2.71
C PHE A 364 20.72 -9.05 -1.26
N ASN A 365 20.36 -7.79 -0.96
CA ASN A 365 19.86 -7.41 0.36
C ASN A 365 18.55 -8.14 0.69
N GLY A 366 17.65 -8.29 -0.27
CA GLY A 366 16.43 -9.10 -0.11
C GLY A 366 16.74 -10.56 0.23
N LEU A 367 17.68 -11.19 -0.49
CA LEU A 367 18.13 -12.56 -0.19
C LEU A 367 18.79 -12.66 1.20
N ARG A 368 19.60 -11.67 1.56
CA ARG A 368 20.24 -11.60 2.89
C ARG A 368 19.22 -11.51 4.01
N VAL A 369 18.18 -10.67 3.84
CA VAL A 369 17.07 -10.55 4.81
C VAL A 369 16.32 -11.87 4.93
N LYS A 370 16.04 -12.52 3.80
CA LYS A 370 15.39 -13.83 3.77
C LYS A 370 16.20 -14.87 4.54
N ALA A 371 17.49 -15.02 4.21
CA ALA A 371 18.39 -15.98 4.88
C ALA A 371 18.56 -15.68 6.37
N ALA A 372 18.57 -14.41 6.80
CA ALA A 372 18.62 -14.07 8.21
C ALA A 372 17.34 -14.48 8.95
N LYS A 373 16.17 -14.23 8.36
CA LYS A 373 14.88 -14.66 8.92
C LYS A 373 14.77 -16.17 9.05
N GLU A 374 15.23 -16.91 8.06
CA GLU A 374 15.31 -18.39 8.09
C GLU A 374 16.20 -18.91 9.26
N GLN A 375 17.10 -18.08 9.77
CA GLN A 375 17.96 -18.37 10.94
C GLN A 375 17.43 -17.74 12.23
N GLY A 376 16.19 -17.27 12.28
CA GLY A 376 15.60 -16.61 13.45
C GLY A 376 16.23 -15.26 13.79
N ARG A 377 16.95 -14.63 12.84
CA ARG A 377 17.63 -13.34 13.03
C ARG A 377 16.94 -12.23 12.25
N ASP A 378 16.94 -11.02 12.81
CA ASP A 378 16.57 -9.81 12.10
C ASP A 378 17.82 -9.00 11.71
N ILE A 379 17.72 -8.20 10.67
CA ILE A 379 18.77 -7.24 10.27
C ILE A 379 18.20 -5.84 10.46
N PRO A 380 18.53 -5.18 11.57
CA PRO A 380 18.01 -3.86 11.88
C PRO A 380 18.30 -2.87 10.75
N GLY A 381 17.33 -2.01 10.45
CA GLY A 381 17.46 -0.93 9.47
C GLY A 381 17.34 -1.34 7.99
N MET A 382 17.24 -2.62 7.66
CA MET A 382 17.13 -3.05 6.26
C MET A 382 15.91 -2.50 5.53
N PRO A 383 14.70 -2.39 6.13
CA PRO A 383 13.57 -1.72 5.49
C PRO A 383 13.87 -0.24 5.16
N ASN A 384 14.58 0.45 6.04
CA ASN A 384 14.99 1.84 5.84
C ASN A 384 16.01 1.99 4.70
N VAL A 385 17.00 1.07 4.64
CA VAL A 385 17.96 1.00 3.54
C VAL A 385 17.26 0.70 2.21
N ALA A 386 16.32 -0.23 2.18
CA ALA A 386 15.55 -0.57 0.99
C ALA A 386 14.77 0.64 0.46
N LYS A 387 14.12 1.40 1.36
CA LYS A 387 13.40 2.63 1.00
C LYS A 387 14.33 3.72 0.43
N LEU A 388 15.50 3.94 1.04
CA LEU A 388 16.51 4.88 0.54
C LEU A 388 17.05 4.45 -0.83
N SER A 389 17.30 3.14 -1.02
CA SER A 389 17.75 2.58 -2.32
C SER A 389 16.69 2.79 -3.39
N MET A 390 15.40 2.58 -3.08
CA MET A 390 14.29 2.85 -3.99
C MET A 390 14.28 4.31 -4.43
N SER A 391 14.42 5.27 -3.51
CA SER A 391 14.48 6.70 -3.84
C SER A 391 15.65 7.02 -4.78
N GLN A 392 16.83 6.41 -4.56
CA GLN A 392 17.99 6.59 -5.41
C GLN A 392 17.79 5.99 -6.82
N ILE A 393 17.24 4.79 -6.89
CA ILE A 393 16.96 4.09 -8.17
C ILE A 393 15.97 4.91 -8.99
N VAL A 394 14.88 5.38 -8.38
CA VAL A 394 13.85 6.16 -9.10
C VAL A 394 14.40 7.48 -9.62
N ARG A 395 15.19 8.22 -8.81
CA ARG A 395 15.86 9.45 -9.26
C ARG A 395 16.88 9.17 -10.37
N GLY A 396 17.71 8.15 -10.23
CA GLY A 396 18.68 7.76 -11.25
C GLY A 396 18.01 7.33 -12.56
N THR A 397 16.89 6.62 -12.46
CA THR A 397 16.08 6.23 -13.63
C THR A 397 15.48 7.47 -14.32
N ARG A 398 14.98 8.45 -13.55
CA ARG A 398 14.53 9.74 -14.07
C ARG A 398 15.65 10.48 -14.85
N ASP A 399 16.77 10.70 -14.18
CA ASP A 399 17.85 11.53 -14.71
C ASP A 399 18.45 10.89 -15.99
N LEU A 400 18.71 9.60 -15.93
CA LEU A 400 19.22 8.85 -17.05
C LEU A 400 18.17 8.68 -18.17
N GLY A 401 16.91 8.45 -17.82
CA GLY A 401 15.83 8.34 -18.80
C GLY A 401 15.64 9.62 -19.61
N LEU A 402 15.63 10.77 -18.93
CA LEU A 402 15.56 12.08 -19.59
C LEU A 402 16.79 12.36 -20.45
N ARG A 403 18.01 12.01 -19.98
CA ARG A 403 19.24 12.11 -20.76
C ARG A 403 19.19 11.26 -22.03
N ILE A 404 18.71 10.02 -21.95
CA ILE A 404 18.56 9.12 -23.12
C ILE A 404 17.48 9.66 -24.07
N ALA A 405 16.37 10.21 -23.54
CA ALA A 405 15.31 10.80 -24.33
C ALA A 405 15.79 12.06 -25.10
N GLY A 406 16.79 12.77 -24.57
CA GLY A 406 17.25 14.04 -25.12
C GLY A 406 16.13 15.08 -25.21
N PRO A 407 15.99 15.86 -26.28
CA PRO A 407 14.94 16.88 -26.42
C PRO A 407 13.50 16.33 -26.27
N ALA A 408 13.29 15.06 -26.65
CA ALA A 408 11.98 14.40 -26.49
C ALA A 408 11.56 14.24 -25.02
N GLY A 409 12.50 14.29 -24.07
CA GLY A 409 12.23 14.27 -22.63
C GLY A 409 11.50 15.51 -22.10
N MET A 410 11.35 16.57 -22.92
CA MET A 410 10.52 17.74 -22.60
C MET A 410 9.03 17.54 -22.94
N LEU A 411 8.67 16.48 -23.65
CA LEU A 411 7.32 16.21 -24.09
C LEU A 411 6.66 15.24 -23.15
N HIS A 412 5.45 15.58 -22.69
CA HIS A 412 4.63 14.71 -21.85
C HIS A 412 3.27 14.45 -22.51
N ALA A 413 2.75 13.26 -22.29
CA ALA A 413 1.44 12.83 -22.79
C ALA A 413 0.60 12.37 -21.59
N TYR A 414 -0.62 12.92 -21.47
CA TYR A 414 -1.48 12.74 -20.30
C TYR A 414 -2.45 11.55 -20.43
N ASN A 415 -2.68 11.06 -21.65
CA ASN A 415 -3.58 9.93 -21.91
C ASN A 415 -2.97 8.92 -22.89
N ALA A 416 -3.63 7.78 -23.07
CA ALA A 416 -3.14 6.68 -23.91
C ALA A 416 -2.97 7.09 -25.39
N ASP A 417 -3.90 7.84 -25.95
CA ASP A 417 -3.86 8.29 -27.36
C ASP A 417 -2.71 9.26 -27.62
N GLU A 418 -2.51 10.22 -26.71
CA GLU A 418 -1.37 11.14 -26.74
C GLU A 418 -0.05 10.38 -26.60
N LYS A 419 0.06 9.38 -25.68
CA LYS A 419 1.24 8.53 -25.53
C LYS A 419 1.54 7.76 -26.80
N ALA A 420 0.53 7.17 -27.43
CA ALA A 420 0.68 6.48 -28.71
C ALA A 420 1.08 7.45 -29.84
N GLY A 421 0.52 8.66 -29.87
CA GLY A 421 0.89 9.73 -30.79
C GLY A 421 2.35 10.16 -30.62
N LEU A 422 2.76 10.41 -29.37
CA LEU A 422 4.13 10.77 -29.01
C LEU A 422 5.13 9.67 -29.40
N ALA A 423 4.80 8.41 -29.11
CA ALA A 423 5.63 7.26 -29.48
C ALA A 423 5.88 7.17 -30.99
N ARG A 424 4.82 7.40 -31.81
CA ARG A 424 4.93 7.43 -33.28
C ARG A 424 5.76 8.62 -33.78
N LEU A 425 5.54 9.80 -33.21
CA LEU A 425 6.26 11.01 -33.58
C LEU A 425 7.76 10.91 -33.32
N ILE A 426 8.13 10.38 -32.16
CA ILE A 426 9.55 10.27 -31.73
C ILE A 426 10.21 8.99 -32.26
N GLY A 427 9.45 7.99 -32.70
CA GLY A 427 9.96 6.67 -33.07
C GLY A 427 10.49 5.85 -31.87
N ASN A 428 10.09 6.22 -30.63
CA ASN A 428 10.51 5.55 -29.41
C ASN A 428 9.32 5.38 -28.46
N PRO A 429 8.83 4.15 -28.26
CA PRO A 429 7.63 3.87 -27.46
C PRO A 429 7.81 4.12 -25.95
N PHE A 430 9.04 4.29 -25.48
CA PHE A 430 9.34 4.43 -24.04
C PHE A 430 9.29 5.89 -23.55
N VAL A 431 9.28 6.89 -24.45
CA VAL A 431 9.38 8.31 -24.05
C VAL A 431 8.25 8.72 -23.12
N GLY A 432 7.00 8.39 -23.44
CA GLY A 432 5.85 8.73 -22.59
C GLY A 432 5.94 8.15 -21.19
N GLY A 433 6.41 6.89 -21.07
CA GLY A 433 6.64 6.26 -19.75
C GLY A 433 7.78 6.89 -18.97
N VAL A 434 8.87 7.28 -19.66
CA VAL A 434 10.01 7.97 -19.02
C VAL A 434 9.61 9.34 -18.49
N THR A 435 8.87 10.14 -19.26
CA THR A 435 8.47 11.48 -18.83
C THR A 435 7.43 11.42 -17.72
N GLU A 436 6.53 10.47 -17.75
CA GLU A 436 5.59 10.21 -16.65
C GLU A 436 6.33 9.81 -15.37
N MET A 437 7.24 8.86 -15.46
CA MET A 437 8.08 8.45 -14.33
C MET A 437 8.93 9.62 -13.82
N ALA A 438 9.42 10.50 -14.70
CA ALA A 438 10.18 11.67 -14.30
C ALA A 438 9.38 12.65 -13.45
N LEU A 439 8.10 12.88 -13.77
CA LEU A 439 7.19 13.67 -12.94
C LEU A 439 6.89 12.99 -11.61
N PHE A 440 6.64 11.68 -11.63
CA PHE A 440 6.37 10.90 -10.43
C PHE A 440 7.57 10.78 -9.47
N ALA A 441 8.80 10.80 -9.99
CA ALA A 441 10.04 10.52 -9.24
C ALA A 441 10.31 11.49 -8.06
N GLN A 442 9.52 12.56 -7.94
CA GLN A 442 9.57 13.49 -6.82
C GLN A 442 8.92 12.93 -5.56
N ALA A 443 7.95 12.04 -5.70
CA ALA A 443 7.13 11.52 -4.60
C ALA A 443 7.84 10.45 -3.73
N PRO A 444 8.53 9.42 -4.27
CA PRO A 444 9.18 8.37 -3.47
C PRO A 444 10.14 8.86 -2.39
N PRO A 445 10.94 9.92 -2.57
CA PRO A 445 11.75 10.48 -1.49
C PRO A 445 10.97 11.09 -0.32
N ILE A 446 9.68 11.32 -0.48
CA ILE A 446 8.80 12.03 0.46
C ILE A 446 7.87 11.07 1.19
N TYR A 447 7.10 10.25 0.47
CA TYR A 447 6.12 9.35 1.07
C TYR A 447 6.76 8.11 1.74
N GLY A 448 5.98 7.39 2.56
CA GLY A 448 6.48 6.23 3.31
C GLY A 448 7.59 6.58 4.31
N GLY A 449 7.57 7.83 4.81
CA GLY A 449 8.66 8.46 5.56
C GLY A 449 9.74 9.00 4.64
N THR A 450 10.04 10.30 4.77
CA THR A 450 11.06 10.98 3.94
C THR A 450 12.43 10.30 4.01
N ASP A 451 13.27 10.53 3.01
CA ASP A 451 14.65 10.05 3.04
C ASP A 451 15.40 10.53 4.30
N GLN A 452 15.07 11.73 4.81
CA GLN A 452 15.63 12.27 6.04
C GLN A 452 15.15 11.48 7.27
N VAL A 453 13.85 11.20 7.37
CA VAL A 453 13.30 10.37 8.45
C VAL A 453 13.92 8.96 8.43
N GLN A 454 14.12 8.36 7.25
CA GLN A 454 14.78 7.07 7.15
C GLN A 454 16.23 7.12 7.68
N ARG A 455 16.98 8.19 7.36
CA ARG A 455 18.35 8.38 7.88
C ARG A 455 18.36 8.58 9.40
N ASN A 456 17.43 9.36 9.94
CA ASN A 456 17.29 9.55 11.39
C ASN A 456 17.02 8.21 12.08
N ILE A 457 16.09 7.40 11.55
CA ILE A 457 15.81 6.06 12.11
C ILE A 457 17.06 5.18 12.09
N ILE A 458 17.82 5.18 11.00
CA ILE A 458 19.08 4.41 10.93
C ILE A 458 20.08 4.96 11.93
N GLY A 459 20.29 6.28 11.99
CA GLY A 459 21.21 6.92 12.91
C GLY A 459 20.89 6.61 14.37
N GLU A 460 19.66 6.85 14.78
CA GLU A 460 19.24 6.73 16.17
C GLU A 460 19.05 5.28 16.62
N ARG A 461 18.38 4.45 15.83
CA ARG A 461 17.96 3.11 16.25
C ARG A 461 18.91 1.99 15.85
N VAL A 462 19.69 2.17 14.78
CA VAL A 462 20.61 1.14 14.29
C VAL A 462 22.05 1.45 14.70
N LEU A 463 22.47 2.71 14.54
CA LEU A 463 23.84 3.16 14.86
C LEU A 463 23.97 3.68 16.31
N GLY A 464 22.86 3.87 17.05
CA GLY A 464 22.88 4.34 18.44
C GLY A 464 23.28 5.80 18.62
N LEU A 465 23.15 6.63 17.57
CA LEU A 465 23.44 8.05 17.65
C LEU A 465 22.45 8.77 18.57
N PRO A 466 22.84 9.87 19.26
CA PRO A 466 21.93 10.65 20.07
C PRO A 466 20.74 11.19 19.28
N LYS A 467 19.59 11.19 19.93
CA LYS A 467 18.40 11.82 19.36
C LYS A 467 18.51 13.35 19.46
N GLU A 468 17.86 14.02 18.52
CA GLU A 468 17.64 15.45 18.61
C GLU A 468 16.92 15.79 19.93
N PRO A 469 17.43 16.73 20.73
CA PRO A 469 16.73 17.17 21.93
C PRO A 469 15.36 17.75 21.59
N ASN A 470 14.33 17.24 22.22
CA ASN A 470 12.98 17.78 22.11
C ASN A 470 12.18 17.53 23.41
N ASN A 471 11.11 18.27 23.59
CA ASN A 471 10.19 18.19 24.72
C ASN A 471 8.82 17.58 24.33
N ASP A 472 8.67 17.06 23.14
CA ASP A 472 7.42 16.49 22.57
C ASP A 472 6.77 15.39 23.41
N ARG A 473 7.52 14.78 24.33
CA ARG A 473 7.06 13.69 25.20
C ARG A 473 6.56 14.15 26.56
N VAL A 474 6.79 15.41 26.89
CA VAL A 474 6.48 15.95 28.23
C VAL A 474 5.60 17.18 28.16
N THR A 475 5.67 17.97 27.08
CA THR A 475 4.87 19.18 26.90
C THR A 475 3.49 18.79 26.31
N PRO A 476 2.39 19.36 26.84
CA PRO A 476 1.07 19.22 26.24
C PRO A 476 1.05 19.68 24.78
N PHE A 477 0.25 19.00 23.95
CA PHE A 477 0.16 19.38 22.53
C PHE A 477 -0.37 20.81 22.33
N SER A 478 -1.26 21.28 23.21
CA SER A 478 -1.80 22.65 23.21
C SER A 478 -0.69 23.72 23.32
N GLU A 479 0.41 23.42 24.00
CA GLU A 479 1.53 24.32 24.25
C GLU A 479 2.66 24.22 23.19
N LEU A 480 2.66 23.18 22.34
CA LEU A 480 3.67 23.01 21.31
C LEU A 480 3.48 24.02 20.17
N PRO A 481 4.57 24.52 19.56
CA PRO A 481 4.47 25.31 18.34
C PRO A 481 3.68 24.57 17.26
N LYS A 482 2.72 25.25 16.66
CA LYS A 482 1.97 24.68 15.52
C LYS A 482 2.76 24.95 14.25
N ASN A 483 2.85 23.92 13.40
CA ASN A 483 3.32 24.13 12.04
C ASN A 483 2.28 25.00 11.32
N ALA A 484 2.70 26.14 10.79
CA ALA A 484 1.84 27.11 10.10
C ALA A 484 1.51 26.66 8.68
#